data_ccaee906cd0173d11b1bbafef4c47053
#
_entry.id   ccaee906cd0173d11b1bbafef4c47053
#
_cell.length_a   1.000
_cell.length_b   1.000
_cell.length_c   1.000
_cell.angle_alpha   90.00
_cell.angle_beta   90.00
_cell.angle_gamma   90.00
#
_symmetry.space_group_name_H-M   'P 1'
#
loop_
_entity.id
_entity.type
_entity.pdbx_description
1 polymer ?
#
loop_
_entity_poly.entity_id
_entity_poly.type
_entity_poly.pdbx_seq_one_letter_code
_entity_poly.pdbx_strand_id
1 'polypeptide(L)'
;MLEICLLGQFNVSLDGRPVDIPTRPARLLLASLLLHRDAPQPRETLADLLWPDSSAANGRANLRHALWQLRAAIDPPGHDRPAYVLHTPQAIAFNRAGAYRLDVEVLEQERPLWTTAGLMAATEVYAGELLPGFHESWVVLAREQLTVVLDRRMGRLLARLMDEERWDDTLVWAERWIGFSALSEP
;
A
#
# COMPACT_ATOMS: atom_id res chain seq x y z
N MET A 1 12.80 -11.51 -1.00
CA MET A 1 11.57 -10.97 -0.37
C MET A 1 11.25 -9.63 -1.02
N LEU A 2 9.99 -9.39 -1.38
CA LEU A 2 9.53 -8.10 -1.93
C LEU A 2 9.09 -7.18 -0.79
N GLU A 3 9.66 -5.98 -0.69
CA GLU A 3 9.26 -4.97 0.28
C GLU A 3 8.64 -3.79 -0.46
N ILE A 4 7.47 -3.36 0.00
CA ILE A 4 6.69 -2.31 -0.65
C ILE A 4 6.27 -1.29 0.40
N CYS A 5 6.61 -0.03 0.15
CA CYS A 5 6.16 1.12 0.92
C CYS A 5 5.27 1.98 0.01
N LEU A 6 4.04 2.20 0.45
CA LEU A 6 3.06 3.07 -0.20
C LEU A 6 2.75 4.31 0.65
N LEU A 7 3.14 4.29 1.93
CA LEU A 7 2.86 5.35 2.91
C LEU A 7 4.04 6.33 3.00
N GLY A 8 3.80 7.61 2.73
CA GLY A 8 4.80 8.66 2.73
C GLY A 8 5.69 8.72 1.49
N GLN A 9 5.91 7.61 0.83
CA GLN A 9 6.61 7.52 -0.46
C GLN A 9 6.28 6.21 -1.17
N PHE A 10 6.36 6.23 -2.50
CA PHE A 10 6.28 5.00 -3.28
C PHE A 10 7.69 4.40 -3.40
N ASN A 11 7.94 3.30 -2.73
CA ASN A 11 9.21 2.58 -2.80
C ASN A 11 8.98 1.07 -2.88
N VAL A 12 9.75 0.41 -3.74
CA VAL A 12 9.74 -1.05 -3.90
C VAL A 12 11.18 -1.55 -3.87
N SER A 13 11.43 -2.59 -3.11
CA SER A 13 12.71 -3.30 -3.12
C SER A 13 12.51 -4.80 -3.23
N LEU A 14 13.44 -5.48 -3.88
CA LEU A 14 13.46 -6.92 -4.03
C LEU A 14 14.80 -7.45 -3.51
N ASP A 15 14.74 -8.30 -2.49
CA ASP A 15 15.92 -8.85 -1.82
C ASP A 15 16.93 -7.76 -1.38
N GLY A 16 16.39 -6.66 -0.83
CA GLY A 16 17.15 -5.49 -0.36
C GLY A 16 17.68 -4.58 -1.46
N ARG A 17 17.36 -4.82 -2.72
CA ARG A 17 17.76 -3.96 -3.85
C ARG A 17 16.59 -3.13 -4.32
N PRO A 18 16.75 -1.80 -4.49
CA PRO A 18 15.69 -0.95 -5.04
C PRO A 18 15.25 -1.44 -6.41
N VAL A 19 13.93 -1.46 -6.63
CA VAL A 19 13.31 -1.79 -7.91
C VAL A 19 12.62 -0.55 -8.44
N ASP A 20 13.05 -0.07 -9.59
CA ASP A 20 12.35 1.02 -10.28
C ASP A 20 11.18 0.45 -11.10
N ILE A 21 9.97 0.97 -10.81
CA ILE A 21 8.79 0.74 -11.63
C ILE A 21 8.64 1.98 -12.55
N PRO A 22 8.93 1.84 -13.86
CA PRO A 22 9.33 2.97 -14.68
C PRO A 22 8.20 3.95 -14.96
N THR A 23 6.94 3.50 -14.95
CA THR A 23 5.81 4.35 -15.34
C THR A 23 4.76 4.52 -14.25
N ARG A 24 4.13 5.71 -14.23
CA ARG A 24 3.01 5.98 -13.32
C ARG A 24 1.89 4.92 -13.42
N PRO A 25 1.42 4.51 -14.62
CA PRO A 25 0.41 3.45 -14.72
C PRO A 25 0.82 2.10 -14.12
N ALA A 26 2.09 1.70 -14.27
CA ALA A 26 2.58 0.46 -13.67
C ALA A 26 2.64 0.55 -12.13
N ARG A 27 2.99 1.72 -11.57
CA ARG A 27 2.94 1.99 -10.12
C ARG A 27 1.53 1.96 -9.59
N LEU A 28 0.58 2.60 -10.30
CA LEU A 28 -0.84 2.59 -9.95
C LEU A 28 -1.45 1.18 -10.03
N LEU A 29 -1.07 0.40 -11.06
CA LEU A 29 -1.50 -0.99 -11.17
C LEU A 29 -1.03 -1.80 -9.95
N LEU A 30 0.26 -1.70 -9.58
CA LEU A 30 0.77 -2.39 -8.39
C LEU A 30 0.00 -1.95 -7.13
N ALA A 31 -0.17 -0.66 -6.93
CA ALA A 31 -0.88 -0.12 -5.77
C ALA A 31 -2.32 -0.62 -5.70
N SER A 32 -3.06 -0.60 -6.82
CA SER A 32 -4.42 -1.13 -6.89
C SER A 32 -4.48 -2.63 -6.54
N LEU A 33 -3.55 -3.44 -7.07
CA LEU A 33 -3.48 -4.87 -6.75
C LEU A 33 -3.15 -5.13 -5.27
N LEU A 34 -2.33 -4.28 -4.64
CA LEU A 34 -1.96 -4.39 -3.24
C LEU A 34 -3.08 -3.97 -2.29
N LEU A 35 -3.80 -2.90 -2.63
CA LEU A 35 -4.96 -2.45 -1.84
C LEU A 35 -6.15 -3.41 -1.94
N HIS A 36 -6.27 -4.15 -3.05
CA HIS A 36 -7.32 -5.16 -3.28
C HIS A 36 -6.75 -6.58 -3.29
N ARG A 37 -5.71 -6.83 -2.51
CA ARG A 37 -4.92 -8.08 -2.53
C ARG A 37 -5.68 -9.35 -2.14
N ASP A 38 -6.86 -9.21 -1.55
CA ASP A 38 -7.67 -10.34 -1.06
C ASP A 38 -8.45 -11.05 -2.18
N ALA A 39 -8.59 -10.43 -3.36
CA ALA A 39 -9.32 -11.00 -4.48
C ALA A 39 -8.68 -10.63 -5.83
N PRO A 40 -8.76 -11.53 -6.84
CA PRO A 40 -8.38 -11.20 -8.20
C PRO A 40 -9.23 -10.06 -8.76
N GLN A 41 -8.58 -9.09 -9.42
CA GLN A 41 -9.23 -7.93 -10.00
C GLN A 41 -9.53 -8.17 -11.49
N PRO A 42 -10.79 -7.99 -11.94
CA PRO A 42 -11.13 -8.11 -13.36
C PRO A 42 -10.35 -7.09 -14.21
N ARG A 43 -9.87 -7.52 -15.38
CA ARG A 43 -9.08 -6.66 -16.26
C ARG A 43 -9.84 -5.42 -16.75
N GLU A 44 -11.15 -5.55 -16.98
CA GLU A 44 -11.99 -4.44 -17.39
C GLU A 44 -12.09 -3.42 -16.26
N THR A 45 -12.35 -3.86 -15.03
CA THR A 45 -12.38 -2.99 -13.85
C THR A 45 -11.05 -2.25 -13.65
N LEU A 46 -9.91 -2.93 -13.81
CA LEU A 46 -8.59 -2.29 -13.72
C LEU A 46 -8.35 -1.30 -14.87
N ALA A 47 -8.80 -1.61 -16.08
CA ALA A 47 -8.66 -0.70 -17.21
C ALA A 47 -9.49 0.56 -17.01
N ASP A 48 -10.74 0.44 -16.58
CA ASP A 48 -11.63 1.56 -16.30
C ASP A 48 -11.14 2.41 -15.12
N LEU A 49 -10.61 1.75 -14.08
CA LEU A 49 -10.04 2.42 -12.90
C LEU A 49 -8.81 3.27 -13.23
N LEU A 50 -7.91 2.74 -14.07
CA LEU A 50 -6.64 3.37 -14.37
C LEU A 50 -6.70 4.31 -15.59
N TRP A 51 -7.67 4.13 -16.47
CA TRP A 51 -7.85 4.94 -17.69
C TRP A 51 -9.34 5.23 -17.96
N PRO A 52 -10.02 5.96 -17.06
CA PRO A 52 -11.49 6.18 -17.16
C PRO A 52 -11.91 6.89 -18.45
N ASP A 53 -11.04 7.74 -19.01
CA ASP A 53 -11.34 8.52 -20.22
C ASP A 53 -10.94 7.81 -21.52
N SER A 54 -10.44 6.57 -21.44
CA SER A 54 -10.00 5.80 -22.59
C SER A 54 -11.12 4.92 -23.16
N SER A 55 -11.10 4.70 -24.49
CA SER A 55 -11.94 3.64 -25.05
C SER A 55 -11.57 2.27 -24.45
N ALA A 56 -12.52 1.35 -24.38
CA ALA A 56 -12.28 0.00 -23.85
C ALA A 56 -11.11 -0.74 -24.57
N ALA A 57 -10.92 -0.51 -25.86
CA ALA A 57 -9.81 -1.09 -26.61
C ALA A 57 -8.45 -0.51 -26.17
N ASN A 58 -8.36 0.80 -26.01
CA ASN A 58 -7.16 1.51 -25.56
C ASN A 58 -6.87 1.19 -24.10
N GLY A 59 -7.86 1.18 -23.21
CA GLY A 59 -7.71 0.79 -21.80
C GLY A 59 -7.12 -0.61 -21.66
N ARG A 60 -7.62 -1.59 -22.42
CA ARG A 60 -7.06 -2.95 -22.44
C ARG A 60 -5.62 -3.00 -22.97
N ALA A 61 -5.29 -2.20 -23.98
CA ALA A 61 -3.92 -2.13 -24.52
C ALA A 61 -2.96 -1.50 -23.49
N ASN A 62 -3.36 -0.40 -22.87
CA ASN A 62 -2.61 0.28 -21.82
C ASN A 62 -2.38 -0.63 -20.60
N LEU A 63 -3.41 -1.37 -20.16
CA LEU A 63 -3.30 -2.32 -19.07
C LEU A 63 -2.29 -3.45 -19.38
N ARG A 64 -2.31 -3.98 -20.60
CA ARG A 64 -1.31 -5.00 -21.01
C ARG A 64 0.11 -4.45 -20.92
N HIS A 65 0.32 -3.22 -21.36
CA HIS A 65 1.64 -2.58 -21.32
C HIS A 65 2.10 -2.31 -19.88
N ALA A 66 1.22 -1.75 -19.04
CA ALA A 66 1.51 -1.52 -17.63
C ALA A 66 1.80 -2.83 -16.87
N LEU A 67 1.04 -3.89 -17.14
CA LEU A 67 1.27 -5.22 -16.58
C LEU A 67 2.62 -5.81 -17.02
N TRP A 68 2.98 -5.65 -18.29
CA TRP A 68 4.27 -6.10 -18.79
C TRP A 68 5.42 -5.36 -18.08
N GLN A 69 5.35 -4.03 -17.96
CA GLN A 69 6.35 -3.23 -17.25
C GLN A 69 6.47 -3.62 -15.78
N LEU A 70 5.34 -3.77 -15.09
CA LEU A 70 5.31 -4.19 -13.69
C LEU A 70 5.99 -5.55 -13.51
N ARG A 71 5.62 -6.54 -14.32
CA ARG A 71 6.21 -7.88 -14.23
C ARG A 71 7.68 -7.90 -14.60
N ALA A 72 8.11 -7.12 -15.57
CA ALA A 72 9.53 -7.00 -15.90
C ALA A 72 10.35 -6.45 -14.72
N ALA A 73 9.74 -5.59 -13.90
CA ALA A 73 10.41 -5.00 -12.74
C ALA A 73 10.46 -5.94 -11.52
N ILE A 74 9.34 -6.58 -11.15
CA ILE A 74 9.26 -7.35 -9.90
C ILE A 74 9.26 -8.87 -10.09
N ASP A 75 8.94 -9.36 -11.28
CA ASP A 75 8.89 -10.78 -11.65
C ASP A 75 9.73 -11.08 -12.90
N PRO A 76 11.03 -10.69 -12.97
CA PRO A 76 11.84 -10.98 -14.13
C PRO A 76 11.95 -12.50 -14.35
N PRO A 77 12.08 -12.98 -15.59
CA PRO A 77 12.19 -14.40 -15.88
C PRO A 77 13.48 -15.00 -15.30
N GLY A 78 13.44 -16.29 -14.93
CA GLY A 78 14.60 -17.02 -14.43
C GLY A 78 14.77 -17.08 -12.91
N HIS A 79 13.76 -16.70 -12.13
CA HIS A 79 13.76 -16.86 -10.68
C HIS A 79 13.01 -18.13 -10.24
N ASP A 80 13.58 -18.86 -9.26
CA ASP A 80 12.97 -20.06 -8.65
C ASP A 80 11.85 -19.73 -7.61
N ARG A 81 11.38 -18.51 -7.56
CA ARG A 81 10.31 -18.08 -6.66
C ARG A 81 8.97 -17.93 -7.38
N PRO A 82 7.85 -18.12 -6.68
CA PRO A 82 6.54 -17.80 -7.23
C PRO A 82 6.45 -16.34 -7.67
N ALA A 83 5.81 -16.09 -8.82
CA ALA A 83 5.57 -14.73 -9.29
C ALA A 83 4.70 -13.95 -8.31
N TYR A 84 5.00 -12.66 -8.11
CA TYR A 84 4.19 -11.76 -7.27
C TYR A 84 2.93 -11.29 -7.98
N VAL A 85 2.91 -11.25 -9.30
CA VAL A 85 1.74 -10.87 -10.09
C VAL A 85 1.22 -12.06 -10.89
N LEU A 86 0.06 -12.58 -10.47
CA LEU A 86 -0.68 -13.61 -11.19
C LEU A 86 -1.63 -12.96 -12.18
N HIS A 87 -1.76 -13.56 -13.37
CA HIS A 87 -2.71 -13.08 -14.36
C HIS A 87 -3.33 -14.21 -15.16
N THR A 88 -4.59 -14.01 -15.50
CA THR A 88 -5.36 -14.83 -16.44
C THR A 88 -5.87 -13.96 -17.59
N PRO A 89 -6.54 -14.50 -18.60
CA PRO A 89 -7.24 -13.69 -19.60
C PRO A 89 -8.29 -12.75 -18.99
N GLN A 90 -8.86 -13.08 -17.82
CA GLN A 90 -9.98 -12.38 -17.21
C GLN A 90 -9.55 -11.46 -16.07
N ALA A 91 -8.51 -11.80 -15.31
CA ALA A 91 -8.16 -11.10 -14.06
C ALA A 91 -6.65 -11.00 -13.83
N ILE A 92 -6.27 -10.08 -12.92
CA ILE A 92 -4.92 -9.90 -12.38
C ILE A 92 -5.02 -9.90 -10.87
N ALA A 93 -4.06 -10.51 -10.18
CA ALA A 93 -4.01 -10.57 -8.72
C ALA A 93 -2.59 -10.39 -8.19
N PHE A 94 -2.47 -9.85 -6.99
CA PHE A 94 -1.24 -9.95 -6.22
C PHE A 94 -1.16 -11.34 -5.56
N ASN A 95 0.00 -11.98 -5.66
CA ASN A 95 0.22 -13.30 -5.08
C ASN A 95 0.71 -13.20 -3.64
N ARG A 96 -0.15 -13.40 -2.69
CA ARG A 96 0.15 -13.37 -1.26
C ARG A 96 0.94 -14.58 -0.75
N ALA A 97 1.10 -15.64 -1.56
CA ALA A 97 1.90 -16.81 -1.18
C ALA A 97 3.42 -16.56 -1.28
N GLY A 98 3.85 -15.52 -1.96
CA GLY A 98 5.25 -15.08 -1.99
C GLY A 98 5.67 -14.39 -0.70
N ALA A 99 6.99 -14.39 -0.42
CA ALA A 99 7.52 -13.64 0.72
C ALA A 99 7.52 -12.14 0.41
N TYR A 100 6.64 -11.39 1.04
CA TYR A 100 6.55 -9.93 0.89
C TYR A 100 6.30 -9.21 2.22
N ARG A 101 6.54 -7.91 2.23
CA ARG A 101 6.17 -6.98 3.30
C ARG A 101 5.54 -5.73 2.67
N LEU A 102 4.37 -5.35 3.16
CA LEU A 102 3.62 -4.17 2.72
C LEU A 102 3.27 -3.32 3.94
N ASP A 103 3.65 -2.05 3.94
CA ASP A 103 3.39 -1.11 5.03
C ASP A 103 1.89 -0.92 5.31
N VAL A 104 1.07 -0.79 4.28
CA VAL A 104 -0.40 -0.71 4.40
C VAL A 104 -0.96 -1.95 5.10
N GLU A 105 -0.50 -3.15 4.75
CA GLU A 105 -0.96 -4.38 5.40
C GLU A 105 -0.57 -4.41 6.89
N VAL A 106 0.63 -3.95 7.23
CA VAL A 106 1.06 -3.81 8.63
C VAL A 106 0.18 -2.81 9.37
N LEU A 107 -0.18 -1.69 8.74
CA LEU A 107 -1.07 -0.70 9.31
C LEU A 107 -2.50 -1.24 9.49
N GLU A 108 -3.03 -2.05 8.57
CA GLU A 108 -4.37 -2.62 8.61
C GLU A 108 -4.51 -3.80 9.57
N GLN A 109 -3.41 -4.50 9.89
CA GLN A 109 -3.46 -5.67 10.78
C GLN A 109 -3.98 -5.30 12.17
N GLU A 110 -5.09 -5.91 12.59
CA GLU A 110 -5.57 -5.86 13.96
C GLU A 110 -5.19 -7.14 14.69
N ARG A 111 -4.37 -7.03 15.74
CA ARG A 111 -4.06 -8.16 16.63
C ARG A 111 -4.56 -7.82 18.03
N PRO A 112 -5.51 -8.60 18.58
CA PRO A 112 -6.11 -8.31 19.90
C PRO A 112 -5.12 -8.27 21.05
N LEU A 113 -3.99 -8.99 20.95
CA LEU A 113 -3.00 -9.18 22.01
C LEU A 113 -1.67 -8.46 21.68
N TRP A 114 -1.69 -7.33 20.99
CA TRP A 114 -0.46 -6.58 20.77
C TRP A 114 0.10 -6.05 22.08
N THR A 115 1.41 -6.23 22.28
CA THR A 115 2.14 -5.49 23.30
C THR A 115 2.23 -4.00 22.88
N THR A 116 2.46 -3.11 23.84
CA THR A 116 2.65 -1.68 23.55
C THR A 116 3.77 -1.46 22.55
N ALA A 117 4.91 -2.15 22.71
CA ALA A 117 6.01 -2.11 21.74
C ALA A 117 5.59 -2.60 20.34
N GLY A 118 4.79 -3.67 20.25
CA GLY A 118 4.26 -4.16 18.98
C GLY A 118 3.31 -3.17 18.32
N LEU A 119 2.48 -2.50 19.11
CA LEU A 119 1.56 -1.47 18.63
C LEU A 119 2.32 -0.22 18.14
N MET A 120 3.34 0.20 18.87
CA MET A 120 4.25 1.28 18.44
C MET A 120 4.92 0.93 17.10
N ALA A 121 5.57 -0.21 17.00
CA ALA A 121 6.26 -0.65 15.79
C ALA A 121 5.32 -0.75 14.57
N ALA A 122 4.09 -1.22 14.78
CA ALA A 122 3.09 -1.31 13.71
C ALA A 122 2.49 0.04 13.31
N THR A 123 2.49 1.03 14.20
CA THR A 123 2.06 2.40 13.90
C THR A 123 3.18 3.19 13.23
N GLU A 124 4.42 2.87 13.54
CA GLU A 124 5.60 3.52 12.99
C GLU A 124 5.78 3.34 11.47
N VAL A 125 5.14 2.33 10.87
CA VAL A 125 5.15 2.15 9.41
C VAL A 125 4.44 3.28 8.65
N TYR A 126 3.58 4.06 9.32
CA TYR A 126 2.93 5.22 8.72
C TYR A 126 3.90 6.40 8.67
N ALA A 127 4.53 6.58 7.51
CA ALA A 127 5.50 7.65 7.27
C ALA A 127 4.88 8.89 6.59
N GLY A 128 3.58 8.84 6.26
CA GLY A 128 2.83 9.90 5.57
C GLY A 128 1.66 9.35 4.78
N GLU A 129 1.03 10.19 3.97
CA GLU A 129 -0.15 9.81 3.19
C GLU A 129 0.14 8.66 2.20
N LEU A 130 -0.90 7.91 1.85
CA LEU A 130 -0.83 6.90 0.81
C LEU A 130 -0.52 7.53 -0.55
N LEU A 131 0.50 7.01 -1.25
CA LEU A 131 0.83 7.38 -2.63
C LEU A 131 0.91 8.91 -2.82
N PRO A 132 1.83 9.62 -2.15
CA PRO A 132 1.94 11.08 -2.30
C PRO A 132 2.20 11.45 -3.77
N GLY A 133 1.51 12.50 -4.23
CA GLY A 133 1.59 12.95 -5.63
C GLY A 133 0.71 12.17 -6.62
N PHE A 134 -0.11 11.21 -6.14
CA PHE A 134 -1.13 10.55 -6.95
C PHE A 134 -2.51 11.12 -6.57
N HIS A 135 -3.29 11.56 -7.56
CA HIS A 135 -4.54 12.29 -7.33
C HIS A 135 -5.76 11.61 -7.98
N GLU A 136 -5.63 10.35 -8.36
CA GLU A 136 -6.72 9.54 -8.87
C GLU A 136 -7.80 9.39 -7.78
N SER A 137 -9.08 9.49 -8.15
CA SER A 137 -10.21 9.50 -7.20
C SER A 137 -10.21 8.29 -6.24
N TRP A 138 -9.82 7.11 -6.74
CA TRP A 138 -9.73 5.91 -5.92
C TRP A 138 -8.56 5.97 -4.91
N VAL A 139 -7.46 6.68 -5.23
CA VAL A 139 -6.34 6.90 -4.30
C VAL A 139 -6.79 7.82 -3.17
N VAL A 140 -7.52 8.89 -3.50
CA VAL A 140 -8.07 9.82 -2.50
C VAL A 140 -8.99 9.07 -1.53
N LEU A 141 -9.91 8.26 -2.05
CA LEU A 141 -10.80 7.45 -1.22
C LEU A 141 -10.02 6.45 -0.35
N ALA A 142 -8.99 5.80 -0.89
CA ALA A 142 -8.15 4.88 -0.12
C ALA A 142 -7.37 5.61 0.99
N ARG A 143 -6.91 6.86 0.77
CA ARG A 143 -6.31 7.69 1.83
C ARG A 143 -7.28 7.95 2.98
N GLU A 144 -8.50 8.35 2.68
CA GLU A 144 -9.53 8.58 3.70
C GLU A 144 -9.78 7.32 4.54
N GLN A 145 -9.89 6.16 3.90
CA GLN A 145 -10.06 4.88 4.58
C GLN A 145 -8.87 4.56 5.51
N LEU A 146 -7.65 4.76 5.02
CA LEU A 146 -6.44 4.50 5.82
C LEU A 146 -6.27 5.51 6.95
N THR A 147 -6.71 6.75 6.79
CA THR A 147 -6.73 7.75 7.87
C THR A 147 -7.62 7.26 9.02
N VAL A 148 -8.79 6.72 8.74
CA VAL A 148 -9.66 6.13 9.78
C VAL A 148 -8.97 4.96 10.51
N VAL A 149 -8.23 4.12 9.77
CA VAL A 149 -7.46 3.02 10.38
C VAL A 149 -6.34 3.56 11.27
N LEU A 150 -5.61 4.57 10.80
CA LEU A 150 -4.55 5.24 11.56
C LEU A 150 -5.10 5.87 12.85
N ASP A 151 -6.18 6.64 12.75
CA ASP A 151 -6.79 7.32 13.89
C ASP A 151 -7.22 6.34 14.98
N ARG A 152 -7.86 5.24 14.58
CA ARG A 152 -8.22 4.17 15.51
C ARG A 152 -6.99 3.56 16.18
N ARG A 153 -5.93 3.35 15.44
CA ARG A 153 -4.69 2.78 15.96
C ARG A 153 -3.96 3.73 16.89
N MET A 154 -3.87 5.01 16.51
CA MET A 154 -3.28 6.05 17.36
C MET A 154 -4.05 6.20 18.67
N GLY A 155 -5.38 6.25 18.63
CA GLY A 155 -6.21 6.29 19.84
C GLY A 155 -5.94 5.11 20.77
N ARG A 156 -5.82 3.89 20.22
CA ARG A 156 -5.48 2.68 21.02
C ARG A 156 -4.07 2.75 21.61
N LEU A 157 -3.10 3.25 20.83
CA LEU A 157 -1.72 3.39 21.28
C LEU A 157 -1.62 4.39 22.44
N LEU A 158 -2.21 5.58 22.28
CA LEU A 158 -2.18 6.61 23.31
C LEU A 158 -2.89 6.15 24.58
N ALA A 159 -4.07 5.53 24.48
CA ALA A 159 -4.76 4.98 25.65
C ALA A 159 -3.87 3.98 26.41
N ARG A 160 -3.18 3.11 25.69
CA ARG A 160 -2.30 2.11 26.30
C ARG A 160 -1.06 2.72 26.96
N LEU A 161 -0.45 3.70 26.30
CA LEU A 161 0.69 4.42 26.88
C LEU A 161 0.29 5.18 28.14
N MET A 162 -0.90 5.77 28.19
CA MET A 162 -1.45 6.44 29.37
C MET A 162 -1.74 5.44 30.52
N ASP A 163 -2.31 4.28 30.21
CA ASP A 163 -2.56 3.20 31.17
C ASP A 163 -1.26 2.64 31.79
N GLU A 164 -0.16 2.68 31.02
CA GLU A 164 1.19 2.28 31.45
C GLU A 164 2.01 3.44 32.05
N GLU A 165 1.40 4.64 32.24
CA GLU A 165 2.02 5.86 32.78
C GLU A 165 3.26 6.32 31.97
N ARG A 166 3.33 6.01 30.68
CA ARG A 166 4.43 6.35 29.77
C ARG A 166 4.21 7.73 29.14
N TRP A 167 4.26 8.77 29.96
CA TRP A 167 3.87 10.13 29.57
C TRP A 167 4.73 10.72 28.46
N ASP A 168 6.04 10.49 28.50
CA ASP A 168 6.96 10.99 27.46
C ASP A 168 6.64 10.37 26.10
N ASP A 169 6.43 9.07 26.04
CA ASP A 169 6.02 8.39 24.81
C ASP A 169 4.63 8.86 24.33
N THR A 170 3.71 9.08 25.28
CA THR A 170 2.37 9.60 24.96
C THR A 170 2.45 10.95 24.27
N LEU A 171 3.29 11.87 24.77
CA LEU A 171 3.48 13.19 24.15
C LEU A 171 4.09 13.06 22.74
N VAL A 172 5.14 12.27 22.58
CA VAL A 172 5.80 12.05 21.27
C VAL A 172 4.80 11.52 20.22
N TRP A 173 4.00 10.53 20.60
CA TRP A 173 3.01 9.95 19.66
C TRP A 173 1.83 10.85 19.41
N ALA A 174 1.40 11.66 20.38
CA ALA A 174 0.34 12.65 20.18
C ALA A 174 0.79 13.77 19.21
N GLU A 175 2.00 14.30 19.39
CA GLU A 175 2.58 15.29 18.47
C GLU A 175 2.70 14.74 17.05
N ARG A 176 3.16 13.49 16.91
CA ARG A 176 3.26 12.83 15.62
C ARG A 176 1.88 12.67 14.93
N TRP A 177 0.84 12.32 15.71
CA TRP A 177 -0.53 12.22 15.19
C TRP A 177 -1.05 13.57 14.70
N ILE A 178 -0.86 14.63 15.48
CA ILE A 178 -1.22 16.00 15.07
C ILE A 178 -0.50 16.38 13.77
N GLY A 179 0.79 16.05 13.66
CA GLY A 179 1.58 16.31 12.45
C GLY A 179 1.01 15.62 11.20
N PHE A 180 0.50 14.40 11.32
CA PHE A 180 -0.16 13.70 10.21
C PHE A 180 -1.51 14.32 9.83
N SER A 181 -2.30 14.77 10.82
CA SER A 181 -3.59 15.43 10.57
C SER A 181 -3.44 16.78 9.90
N ALA A 182 -2.42 17.56 10.26
CA ALA A 182 -2.14 18.87 9.66
C ALA A 182 -1.68 18.79 8.19
N LEU A 183 -1.12 17.65 7.75
CA LEU A 183 -0.72 17.42 6.36
C LEU A 183 -1.89 16.96 5.47
N SER A 184 -3.03 16.64 6.06
CA SER A 184 -4.22 16.12 5.35
C SER A 184 -5.27 17.20 5.05
N GLU A 185 -5.04 18.45 5.46
CA GLU A 185 -5.90 19.58 5.06
C GLU A 185 -5.45 20.12 3.70
N PRO A 186 -6.39 20.31 2.73
CA PRO A 186 -6.12 20.77 1.38
C PRO A 186 -5.66 22.22 1.30
#